data_59e6ace22ab71a8aa285101a0330de97
#
_entry.id   59e6ace22ab71a8aa285101a0330de97
#
_cell.length_a   1.000
_cell.length_b   1.000
_cell.length_c   1.000
_cell.angle_alpha   90.00
_cell.angle_beta   90.00
_cell.angle_gamma   90.00
#
_symmetry.space_group_name_H-M   'P 1'
#
loop_
_entity.id
_entity.type
_entity.pdbx_description
1 polymer ?
#
loop_
_entity_poly.entity_id
_entity_poly.type
_entity_poly.pdbx_seq_one_letter_code
_entity_poly.pdbx_strand_id
1 'polypeptide(L)'
;MGLTGKDRGQRVCYVPTAVGDSPVAIEAMTSTFATQRPDVDVSVLCLFNQPSVPDICEHLLSRDLILVEGGSVVNLVAVWRAHGLPEVMRECWEAGVVLAGASAGSLCWHQGGPTDSFGDSLDPFTEGLGFLPFSNGVHDDFDDQPRRETYRALIAEGTLSAGYATEDGVGLHYVGTRLHEAVTIRPAARAWWVEADGAGGYAERSIVPRVLAALADDRTFQG
;
A
#
# COMPACT_ATOMS: atom_id res chain seq x y z
N MET A 1 1.60 9.87 -9.70
CA MET A 1 2.60 9.76 -10.80
C MET A 1 3.77 10.73 -10.63
N GLY A 2 3.60 11.93 -10.06
CA GLY A 2 4.73 12.83 -9.79
C GLY A 2 5.87 12.26 -8.95
N LEU A 3 5.64 11.15 -8.22
CA LEU A 3 6.66 10.50 -7.40
C LEU A 3 7.78 9.82 -8.20
N THR A 4 7.53 9.46 -9.47
CA THR A 4 8.52 8.80 -10.32
C THR A 4 9.48 9.78 -10.99
N GLY A 5 9.29 11.08 -10.81
CA GLY A 5 10.06 12.13 -11.51
C GLY A 5 9.77 12.23 -13.02
N LYS A 6 8.79 11.50 -13.53
CA LYS A 6 8.36 11.51 -14.93
C LYS A 6 6.95 12.07 -15.06
N ASP A 7 6.70 12.93 -16.01
CA ASP A 7 5.37 13.49 -16.29
C ASP A 7 4.51 12.53 -17.12
N ARG A 8 5.13 11.77 -18.01
CA ARG A 8 4.47 10.82 -18.94
C ARG A 8 5.31 9.58 -19.17
N GLY A 9 4.67 8.53 -19.71
CA GLY A 9 5.36 7.31 -20.13
C GLY A 9 5.95 6.50 -18.97
N GLN A 10 5.32 6.58 -17.78
CA GLN A 10 5.74 5.75 -16.65
C GLN A 10 5.52 4.27 -16.97
N ARG A 11 6.45 3.45 -16.49
CA ARG A 11 6.35 1.99 -16.54
C ARG A 11 5.92 1.49 -15.16
N VAL A 12 4.72 0.93 -15.08
CA VAL A 12 4.13 0.44 -13.84
C VAL A 12 4.08 -1.08 -13.88
N CYS A 13 4.46 -1.73 -12.78
CA CYS A 13 4.14 -3.13 -12.55
C CYS A 13 3.04 -3.23 -11.49
N TYR A 14 1.92 -3.81 -11.86
CA TYR A 14 0.85 -4.18 -10.94
C TYR A 14 1.08 -5.59 -10.40
N VAL A 15 0.99 -5.77 -9.09
CA VAL A 15 1.27 -7.03 -8.38
C VAL A 15 0.04 -7.45 -7.58
N PRO A 16 -0.84 -8.33 -8.13
CA PRO A 16 -2.11 -8.72 -7.52
C PRO A 16 -2.02 -9.94 -6.58
N THR A 17 -0.84 -10.28 -6.07
CA THR A 17 -0.61 -11.48 -5.25
C THR A 17 -1.54 -11.57 -4.03
N ALA A 18 -1.88 -10.42 -3.39
CA ALA A 18 -2.75 -10.38 -2.22
C ALA A 18 -4.17 -10.92 -2.48
N VAL A 19 -4.61 -10.93 -3.73
CA VAL A 19 -5.90 -11.49 -4.20
C VAL A 19 -5.73 -12.76 -5.04
N GLY A 20 -4.58 -13.43 -4.91
CA GLY A 20 -4.30 -14.68 -5.61
C GLY A 20 -4.23 -14.52 -7.12
N ASP A 21 -3.69 -13.40 -7.60
CA ASP A 21 -3.60 -13.05 -9.02
C ASP A 21 -4.95 -13.12 -9.76
N SER A 22 -6.01 -12.66 -9.08
CA SER A 22 -7.38 -12.68 -9.60
C SER A 22 -7.49 -12.04 -10.99
N PRO A 23 -7.97 -12.75 -12.02
CA PRO A 23 -8.17 -12.18 -13.35
C PRO A 23 -9.10 -10.96 -13.34
N VAL A 24 -10.11 -10.96 -12.45
CA VAL A 24 -11.06 -9.84 -12.29
C VAL A 24 -10.34 -8.58 -11.79
N ALA A 25 -9.47 -8.72 -10.79
CA ALA A 25 -8.67 -7.60 -10.28
C ALA A 25 -7.69 -7.08 -11.34
N ILE A 26 -7.05 -7.99 -12.07
CA ILE A 26 -6.13 -7.65 -13.17
C ILE A 26 -6.86 -6.86 -14.26
N GLU A 27 -8.00 -7.35 -14.71
CA GLU A 27 -8.81 -6.67 -15.73
C GLU A 27 -9.27 -5.29 -15.27
N ALA A 28 -9.79 -5.18 -14.04
CA ALA A 28 -10.25 -3.90 -13.48
C ALA A 28 -9.12 -2.87 -13.44
N MET A 29 -7.93 -3.26 -12.93
CA MET A 29 -6.79 -2.36 -12.81
C MET A 29 -6.24 -1.95 -14.17
N THR A 30 -6.03 -2.89 -15.08
CA THR A 30 -5.48 -2.61 -16.42
C THR A 30 -6.44 -1.76 -17.25
N SER A 31 -7.76 -2.02 -17.16
CA SER A 31 -8.79 -1.19 -17.81
C SER A 31 -8.84 0.23 -17.25
N THR A 32 -8.65 0.38 -15.94
CA THR A 32 -8.58 1.69 -15.28
C THR A 32 -7.39 2.49 -15.81
N PHE A 33 -6.20 1.89 -15.88
CA PHE A 33 -5.04 2.56 -16.46
C PHE A 33 -5.25 2.90 -17.94
N ALA A 34 -5.74 1.95 -18.73
CA ALA A 34 -5.99 2.17 -20.16
C ALA A 34 -6.97 3.34 -20.43
N THR A 35 -7.94 3.54 -19.53
CA THR A 35 -8.95 4.60 -19.65
C THR A 35 -8.45 5.93 -19.11
N GLN A 36 -7.84 5.93 -17.92
CA GLN A 36 -7.50 7.16 -17.20
C GLN A 36 -6.08 7.64 -17.47
N ARG A 37 -5.18 6.72 -17.79
CA ARG A 37 -3.76 6.99 -18.03
C ARG A 37 -3.20 6.15 -19.17
N PRO A 38 -3.72 6.38 -20.41
CA PRO A 38 -3.29 5.62 -21.61
C PRO A 38 -1.82 5.86 -21.98
N ASP A 39 -1.18 6.83 -21.35
CA ASP A 39 0.26 7.13 -21.49
C ASP A 39 1.16 6.26 -20.61
N VAL A 40 0.59 5.45 -19.72
CA VAL A 40 1.32 4.56 -18.80
C VAL A 40 1.46 3.17 -19.40
N ASP A 41 2.68 2.65 -19.40
CA ASP A 41 2.96 1.25 -19.74
C ASP A 41 2.75 0.36 -18.52
N VAL A 42 1.68 -0.43 -18.51
CA VAL A 42 1.31 -1.30 -17.39
C VAL A 42 1.64 -2.75 -17.69
N SER A 43 2.47 -3.33 -16.86
CA SER A 43 2.69 -4.78 -16.81
C SER A 43 2.07 -5.39 -15.55
N VAL A 44 1.84 -6.70 -15.56
CA VAL A 44 1.32 -7.45 -14.42
C VAL A 44 2.31 -8.55 -14.05
N LEU A 45 2.71 -8.61 -12.79
CA LEU A 45 3.48 -9.74 -12.26
C LEU A 45 2.54 -10.67 -11.50
N CYS A 46 2.22 -11.80 -12.12
CA CYS A 46 1.54 -12.93 -11.48
C CYS A 46 2.57 -13.92 -10.92
N LEU A 47 2.23 -14.57 -9.81
CA LEU A 47 3.04 -15.62 -9.17
C LEU A 47 2.32 -16.97 -9.11
N PHE A 48 1.00 -17.00 -9.34
CA PHE A 48 0.18 -18.21 -9.41
C PHE A 48 -0.07 -18.58 -10.90
N ASN A 49 0.12 -19.84 -11.30
CA ASN A 49 0.71 -20.99 -10.60
C ASN A 49 2.25 -20.94 -10.65
N GLN A 50 2.80 -20.05 -11.43
CA GLN A 50 4.24 -19.80 -11.63
C GLN A 50 4.44 -18.34 -12.04
N PRO A 51 5.63 -17.77 -11.84
CA PRO A 51 5.91 -16.41 -12.29
C PRO A 51 5.58 -16.19 -13.75
N SER A 52 4.89 -15.08 -14.06
CA SER A 52 4.49 -14.69 -15.40
C SER A 52 5.65 -14.11 -16.23
N VAL A 53 6.82 -13.91 -15.61
CA VAL A 53 8.03 -13.38 -16.24
C VAL A 53 9.22 -14.31 -15.96
N PRO A 54 10.18 -14.42 -16.88
CA PRO A 54 11.33 -15.32 -16.71
C PRO A 54 12.32 -14.84 -15.62
N ASP A 55 12.48 -13.53 -15.46
CA ASP A 55 13.33 -12.90 -14.46
C ASP A 55 12.55 -11.79 -13.75
N ILE A 56 12.17 -12.06 -12.50
CA ILE A 56 11.39 -11.13 -11.68
C ILE A 56 12.21 -9.89 -11.34
N CYS A 57 13.49 -10.05 -11.00
CA CYS A 57 14.35 -8.96 -10.59
C CYS A 57 14.56 -7.97 -11.76
N GLU A 58 14.97 -8.45 -12.92
CA GLU A 58 15.13 -7.63 -14.12
C GLU A 58 13.82 -6.92 -14.48
N HIS A 59 12.69 -7.66 -14.43
CA HIS A 59 11.39 -7.10 -14.75
C HIS A 59 11.02 -5.94 -13.82
N LEU A 60 11.13 -6.11 -12.50
CA LEU A 60 10.75 -5.11 -11.52
C LEU A 60 11.71 -3.90 -11.51
N LEU A 61 13.02 -4.13 -11.63
CA LEU A 61 14.01 -3.06 -11.74
C LEU A 61 13.82 -2.20 -12.99
N SER A 62 13.23 -2.76 -14.05
CA SER A 62 12.92 -2.00 -15.26
C SER A 62 11.71 -1.07 -15.12
N ARG A 63 10.99 -1.07 -14.01
CA ARG A 63 9.78 -0.27 -13.77
C ARG A 63 10.12 1.05 -13.08
N ASP A 64 9.21 2.01 -13.18
CA ASP A 64 9.29 3.28 -12.46
C ASP A 64 8.47 3.23 -11.17
N LEU A 65 7.45 2.37 -11.12
CA LEU A 65 6.57 2.17 -9.99
C LEU A 65 6.08 0.71 -9.92
N ILE A 66 6.06 0.16 -8.72
CA ILE A 66 5.46 -1.12 -8.39
C ILE A 66 4.22 -0.84 -7.53
N LEU A 67 3.04 -1.26 -8.01
CA LEU A 67 1.76 -1.09 -7.34
C LEU A 67 1.23 -2.43 -6.84
N VAL A 68 1.14 -2.58 -5.52
CA VAL A 68 0.69 -3.81 -4.86
C VAL A 68 -0.78 -3.71 -4.49
N GLU A 69 -1.55 -4.73 -4.86
CA GLU A 69 -2.99 -4.80 -4.59
C GLU A 69 -3.29 -5.06 -3.10
N GLY A 70 -4.47 -4.64 -2.66
CA GLY A 70 -5.07 -5.03 -1.39
C GLY A 70 -5.51 -6.50 -1.36
N GLY A 71 -5.96 -6.98 -0.21
CA GLY A 71 -6.42 -8.35 0.01
C GLY A 71 -5.77 -9.00 1.24
N SER A 72 -5.33 -10.25 1.16
CA SER A 72 -4.68 -10.94 2.27
C SER A 72 -3.19 -10.59 2.35
N VAL A 73 -2.79 -9.84 3.38
CA VAL A 73 -1.36 -9.54 3.63
C VAL A 73 -0.57 -10.78 4.00
N VAL A 74 -1.19 -11.74 4.68
CA VAL A 74 -0.57 -13.00 5.09
C VAL A 74 -0.19 -13.81 3.86
N ASN A 75 -1.12 -14.00 2.93
CA ASN A 75 -0.87 -14.73 1.69
C ASN A 75 0.15 -13.98 0.80
N LEU A 76 0.01 -12.66 0.69
CA LEU A 76 0.95 -11.80 -0.03
C LEU A 76 2.40 -12.04 0.41
N VAL A 77 2.66 -11.85 1.70
CA VAL A 77 4.03 -11.93 2.23
C VAL A 77 4.56 -13.38 2.22
N ALA A 78 3.71 -14.38 2.48
CA ALA A 78 4.10 -15.78 2.42
C ALA A 78 4.53 -16.19 1.00
N VAL A 79 3.74 -15.83 -0.01
CA VAL A 79 4.06 -16.12 -1.43
C VAL A 79 5.32 -15.35 -1.85
N TRP A 80 5.43 -14.07 -1.48
CA TRP A 80 6.61 -13.27 -1.81
C TRP A 80 7.89 -13.86 -1.21
N ARG A 81 7.86 -14.30 0.06
CA ARG A 81 9.01 -14.97 0.69
C ARG A 81 9.40 -16.25 -0.04
N ALA A 82 8.42 -17.04 -0.49
CA ALA A 82 8.69 -18.26 -1.24
C ALA A 82 9.38 -18.02 -2.59
N HIS A 83 9.16 -16.83 -3.18
CA HIS A 83 9.75 -16.43 -4.46
C HIS A 83 10.96 -15.49 -4.34
N GLY A 84 11.42 -15.17 -3.12
CA GLY A 84 12.56 -14.27 -2.92
C GLY A 84 12.26 -12.80 -3.25
N LEU A 85 10.98 -12.41 -3.28
CA LEU A 85 10.59 -11.03 -3.62
C LEU A 85 10.98 -9.99 -2.56
N PRO A 86 11.05 -10.28 -1.24
CA PRO A 86 11.47 -9.28 -0.27
C PRO A 86 12.82 -8.62 -0.61
N GLU A 87 13.79 -9.41 -1.04
CA GLU A 87 15.13 -8.96 -1.43
C GLU A 87 15.05 -8.15 -2.72
N VAL A 88 14.31 -8.64 -3.72
CA VAL A 88 14.10 -7.95 -5.00
C VAL A 88 13.39 -6.61 -4.81
N MET A 89 12.35 -6.55 -3.97
CA MET A 89 11.64 -5.30 -3.67
C MET A 89 12.55 -4.28 -2.97
N ARG A 90 13.43 -4.75 -2.08
CA ARG A 90 14.42 -3.88 -1.44
C ARG A 90 15.41 -3.33 -2.46
N GLU A 91 15.92 -4.17 -3.35
CA GLU A 91 16.80 -3.73 -4.43
C GLU A 91 16.12 -2.69 -5.35
N CYS A 92 14.85 -2.92 -5.71
CA CYS A 92 14.05 -1.96 -6.47
C CYS A 92 13.94 -0.62 -5.74
N TRP A 93 13.62 -0.64 -4.43
CA TRP A 93 13.52 0.58 -3.62
C TRP A 93 14.84 1.35 -3.56
N GLU A 94 15.95 0.64 -3.32
CA GLU A 94 17.31 1.23 -3.28
C GLU A 94 17.74 1.78 -4.66
N ALA A 95 17.27 1.17 -5.75
CA ALA A 95 17.46 1.65 -7.12
C ALA A 95 16.57 2.86 -7.48
N GLY A 96 15.64 3.27 -6.60
CA GLY A 96 14.75 4.40 -6.80
C GLY A 96 13.42 4.08 -7.49
N VAL A 97 13.07 2.81 -7.62
CA VAL A 97 11.71 2.41 -8.04
C VAL A 97 10.73 2.75 -6.94
N VAL A 98 9.63 3.43 -7.29
CA VAL A 98 8.59 3.79 -6.32
C VAL A 98 7.80 2.54 -5.92
N LEU A 99 7.77 2.23 -4.63
CA LEU A 99 6.92 1.18 -4.09
C LEU A 99 5.62 1.78 -3.59
N ALA A 100 4.50 1.26 -4.02
CA ALA A 100 3.17 1.72 -3.64
C ALA A 100 2.24 0.53 -3.37
N GLY A 101 1.15 0.77 -2.65
CA GLY A 101 0.15 -0.26 -2.41
C GLY A 101 -1.00 0.24 -1.56
N ALA A 102 -2.11 -0.47 -1.61
CA ALA A 102 -3.32 -0.19 -0.86
C ALA A 102 -3.64 -1.34 0.10
N SER A 103 -4.16 -1.05 1.29
CA SER A 103 -4.56 -2.05 2.28
C SER A 103 -3.43 -3.06 2.57
N ALA A 104 -3.60 -4.34 2.27
CA ALA A 104 -2.55 -5.36 2.38
C ALA A 104 -1.25 -4.96 1.66
N GLY A 105 -1.37 -4.34 0.48
CA GLY A 105 -0.23 -3.82 -0.29
C GLY A 105 0.45 -2.60 0.35
N SER A 106 -0.20 -1.92 1.30
CA SER A 106 0.43 -0.93 2.18
C SER A 106 1.06 -1.59 3.39
N LEU A 107 0.31 -2.48 4.07
CA LEU A 107 0.78 -3.21 5.26
C LEU A 107 2.08 -3.95 5.03
N CYS A 108 2.27 -4.57 3.87
CA CYS A 108 3.44 -5.38 3.57
C CYS A 108 4.77 -4.61 3.69
N TRP A 109 4.80 -3.30 3.47
CA TRP A 109 6.02 -2.48 3.58
C TRP A 109 6.40 -2.14 5.02
N HIS A 110 5.43 -2.16 5.93
CA HIS A 110 5.58 -1.81 7.34
C HIS A 110 6.04 -3.03 8.17
N GLN A 111 6.20 -2.84 9.49
CA GLN A 111 6.46 -3.95 10.41
C GLN A 111 5.23 -4.84 10.57
N GLY A 112 4.04 -4.27 10.45
CA GLY A 112 2.78 -4.97 10.54
C GLY A 112 1.60 -4.03 10.77
N GLY A 113 0.45 -4.62 11.13
CA GLY A 113 -0.79 -3.92 11.44
C GLY A 113 -1.94 -4.89 11.70
N PRO A 114 -3.14 -4.41 12.04
CA PRO A 114 -4.32 -5.26 12.17
C PRO A 114 -4.79 -5.75 10.81
N THR A 115 -5.17 -7.02 10.71
CA THR A 115 -5.63 -7.64 9.48
C THR A 115 -6.73 -8.66 9.74
N ASP A 116 -7.63 -8.83 8.77
CA ASP A 116 -8.64 -9.88 8.68
C ASP A 116 -8.17 -11.05 7.79
N SER A 117 -6.88 -11.14 7.48
CA SER A 117 -6.32 -12.19 6.60
C SER A 117 -6.35 -13.59 7.21
N PHE A 118 -6.58 -13.74 8.51
CA PHE A 118 -6.67 -15.03 9.20
C PHE A 118 -8.12 -15.53 9.37
N GLY A 119 -9.12 -14.65 9.24
CA GLY A 119 -10.52 -14.95 9.45
C GLY A 119 -11.38 -13.69 9.55
N ASP A 120 -12.60 -13.81 10.08
CA ASP A 120 -13.55 -12.69 10.17
C ASP A 120 -13.17 -11.65 11.25
N SER A 121 -12.28 -11.99 12.19
CA SER A 121 -11.77 -11.09 13.21
C SER A 121 -10.52 -10.34 12.75
N LEU A 122 -10.25 -9.22 13.42
CA LEU A 122 -8.99 -8.50 13.24
C LEU A 122 -7.92 -9.09 14.16
N ASP A 123 -6.86 -9.61 13.56
CA ASP A 123 -5.71 -10.17 14.26
C ASP A 123 -4.46 -9.32 14.00
N PRO A 124 -3.46 -9.32 14.89
CA PRO A 124 -2.19 -8.65 14.65
C PRO A 124 -1.37 -9.41 13.61
N PHE A 125 -0.94 -8.73 12.57
CA PHE A 125 0.09 -9.18 11.65
C PHE A 125 1.38 -8.44 11.98
N THR A 126 2.44 -9.18 12.34
CA THR A 126 3.73 -8.62 12.80
C THR A 126 4.90 -8.99 11.91
N GLU A 127 4.61 -9.63 10.77
CA GLU A 127 5.62 -10.18 9.86
C GLU A 127 5.69 -9.44 8.53
N GLY A 128 5.44 -8.13 8.53
CA GLY A 128 5.66 -7.31 7.35
C GLY A 128 7.13 -7.26 6.94
N LEU A 129 7.44 -6.68 5.79
CA LEU A 129 8.81 -6.61 5.28
C LEU A 129 9.69 -5.62 6.08
N GLY A 130 9.09 -4.73 6.86
CA GLY A 130 9.80 -3.79 7.73
C GLY A 130 10.68 -2.78 6.97
N PHE A 131 10.35 -2.46 5.72
CA PHE A 131 11.02 -1.39 4.99
C PHE A 131 10.76 -0.05 5.66
N LEU A 132 9.55 0.10 6.20
CA LEU A 132 9.16 1.20 7.06
C LEU A 132 9.17 0.71 8.52
N PRO A 133 9.97 1.35 9.43
CA PRO A 133 10.24 0.83 10.78
C PRO A 133 9.13 1.17 11.78
N PHE A 134 7.87 1.07 11.38
CA PHE A 134 6.66 1.31 12.18
C PHE A 134 5.50 0.47 11.66
N SER A 135 4.41 0.42 12.44
CA SER A 135 3.18 -0.28 12.05
C SER A 135 2.28 0.59 11.19
N ASN A 136 1.25 -0.03 10.59
CA ASN A 136 0.26 0.67 9.78
C ASN A 136 -1.16 0.18 10.08
N GLY A 137 -2.05 1.07 10.48
CA GLY A 137 -3.49 0.84 10.61
C GLY A 137 -4.21 1.39 9.38
N VAL A 138 -4.64 0.51 8.49
CA VAL A 138 -5.42 0.88 7.30
C VAL A 138 -6.91 0.82 7.60
N HIS A 139 -7.71 1.58 6.82
CA HIS A 139 -9.17 1.60 6.94
C HIS A 139 -9.65 2.05 8.34
N ASP A 140 -9.03 3.09 8.91
CA ASP A 140 -9.27 3.56 10.26
C ASP A 140 -10.71 4.06 10.50
N ASP A 141 -11.44 4.40 9.42
CA ASP A 141 -12.83 4.84 9.39
C ASP A 141 -13.80 3.77 8.86
N PHE A 142 -13.41 2.49 8.83
CA PHE A 142 -14.28 1.43 8.33
C PHE A 142 -15.25 0.97 9.42
N ASP A 143 -16.54 1.27 9.25
CA ASP A 143 -17.57 1.09 10.28
C ASP A 143 -17.95 -0.38 10.54
N ASP A 144 -17.74 -1.29 9.57
CA ASP A 144 -18.12 -2.71 9.70
C ASP A 144 -17.13 -3.53 10.55
N GLN A 145 -15.95 -2.98 10.86
CA GLN A 145 -14.93 -3.63 11.68
C GLN A 145 -14.30 -2.62 12.65
N PRO A 146 -13.98 -3.00 13.90
CA PRO A 146 -13.41 -2.10 14.91
C PRO A 146 -11.91 -1.84 14.66
N ARG A 147 -11.53 -1.41 13.44
CA ARG A 147 -10.12 -1.24 13.03
C ARG A 147 -9.41 -0.19 13.84
N ARG A 148 -10.08 0.94 14.10
CA ARG A 148 -9.56 2.04 14.92
C ARG A 148 -9.21 1.59 16.33
N GLU A 149 -10.15 0.96 17.00
CA GLU A 149 -10.01 0.50 18.38
C GLU A 149 -8.95 -0.60 18.48
N THR A 150 -9.02 -1.57 17.57
CA THR A 150 -8.07 -2.70 17.53
C THR A 150 -6.64 -2.22 17.33
N TYR A 151 -6.40 -1.31 16.39
CA TYR A 151 -5.05 -0.80 16.13
C TYR A 151 -4.45 -0.12 17.35
N ARG A 152 -5.22 0.73 18.01
CA ARG A 152 -4.79 1.45 19.21
C ARG A 152 -4.56 0.52 20.40
N ALA A 153 -5.42 -0.48 20.58
CA ALA A 153 -5.25 -1.50 21.61
C ALA A 153 -3.94 -2.29 21.40
N LEU A 154 -3.68 -2.76 20.19
CA LEU A 154 -2.46 -3.51 19.86
C LEU A 154 -1.17 -2.70 20.07
N ILE A 155 -1.21 -1.38 19.87
CA ILE A 155 -0.10 -0.49 20.18
C ILE A 155 0.04 -0.29 21.69
N ALA A 156 -1.06 -0.05 22.41
CA ALA A 156 -1.07 0.11 23.85
C ALA A 156 -0.51 -1.12 24.58
N GLU A 157 -0.84 -2.31 24.08
CA GLU A 157 -0.35 -3.61 24.59
C GLU A 157 1.09 -3.93 24.20
N GLY A 158 1.69 -3.15 23.28
CA GLY A 158 3.03 -3.39 22.76
C GLY A 158 3.14 -4.54 21.74
N THR A 159 2.01 -5.06 21.24
CA THR A 159 1.98 -6.07 20.18
C THR A 159 2.42 -5.48 18.84
N LEU A 160 2.01 -4.24 18.55
CA LEU A 160 2.46 -3.46 17.40
C LEU A 160 3.32 -2.29 17.87
N SER A 161 4.32 -1.94 17.08
CA SER A 161 5.09 -0.72 17.24
C SER A 161 4.23 0.52 16.99
N ALA A 162 4.69 1.69 17.45
CA ALA A 162 4.12 2.96 17.02
C ALA A 162 4.04 3.05 15.49
N GLY A 163 3.05 3.77 14.97
CA GLY A 163 2.87 3.85 13.54
C GLY A 163 1.75 4.77 13.09
N TYR A 164 1.39 4.66 11.83
CA TYR A 164 0.39 5.51 11.20
C TYR A 164 -0.94 4.78 10.99
N ALA A 165 -2.04 5.43 11.40
CA ALA A 165 -3.39 5.05 11.03
C ALA A 165 -3.90 5.95 9.90
N THR A 166 -4.63 5.39 8.93
CA THR A 166 -5.19 6.13 7.80
C THR A 166 -6.63 5.78 7.54
N GLU A 167 -7.47 6.79 7.38
CA GLU A 167 -8.81 6.64 6.82
C GLU A 167 -8.75 6.33 5.32
N ASP A 168 -9.84 5.78 4.79
CA ASP A 168 -9.96 5.50 3.36
C ASP A 168 -9.76 6.76 2.51
N GLY A 169 -9.04 6.60 1.41
CA GLY A 169 -8.69 7.70 0.52
C GLY A 169 -7.51 8.54 0.98
N VAL A 170 -6.85 8.17 2.08
CA VAL A 170 -5.59 8.80 2.53
C VAL A 170 -4.40 7.98 2.07
N GLY A 171 -3.43 8.63 1.45
CA GLY A 171 -2.12 8.08 1.11
C GLY A 171 -1.00 8.72 1.92
N LEU A 172 -0.03 7.91 2.33
CA LEU A 172 1.17 8.36 3.01
C LEU A 172 2.35 8.30 2.04
N HIS A 173 2.96 9.44 1.78
CA HIS A 173 4.16 9.55 0.95
C HIS A 173 5.40 9.58 1.83
N TYR A 174 6.26 8.60 1.65
CA TYR A 174 7.53 8.51 2.35
C TYR A 174 8.70 8.82 1.42
N VAL A 175 9.74 9.44 1.96
CA VAL A 175 11.05 9.57 1.32
C VAL A 175 12.06 8.85 2.20
N GLY A 176 12.60 7.76 1.69
CA GLY A 176 13.27 6.76 2.53
C GLY A 176 12.27 6.23 3.56
N THR A 177 12.61 6.28 4.84
CA THR A 177 11.74 5.84 5.94
C THR A 177 10.98 6.99 6.64
N ARG A 178 11.07 8.22 6.13
CA ARG A 178 10.44 9.39 6.76
C ARG A 178 9.17 9.78 6.02
N LEU A 179 8.09 9.98 6.78
CA LEU A 179 6.88 10.58 6.22
C LEU A 179 7.22 11.98 5.69
N HIS A 180 7.02 12.19 4.39
CA HIS A 180 7.17 13.47 3.72
C HIS A 180 5.86 14.25 3.79
N GLU A 181 4.76 13.63 3.36
CA GLU A 181 3.42 14.20 3.43
C GLU A 181 2.33 13.12 3.50
N ALA A 182 1.17 13.48 4.01
CA ALA A 182 -0.06 12.75 3.80
C ALA A 182 -0.89 13.46 2.72
N VAL A 183 -1.55 12.69 1.84
CA VAL A 183 -2.42 13.21 0.78
C VAL A 183 -3.76 12.52 0.82
N THR A 184 -4.80 13.16 0.29
CA THR A 184 -6.15 12.57 0.25
C THR A 184 -6.95 13.03 -0.96
N ILE A 185 -7.85 12.15 -1.42
CA ILE A 185 -8.92 12.47 -2.36
C ILE A 185 -10.24 12.81 -1.64
N ARG A 186 -10.31 12.63 -0.31
CA ARG A 186 -11.47 12.90 0.56
C ARG A 186 -11.12 14.03 1.53
N PRO A 187 -11.65 15.27 1.35
CA PRO A 187 -11.22 16.44 2.13
C PRO A 187 -11.38 16.29 3.66
N ALA A 188 -12.36 15.49 4.11
CA ALA A 188 -12.61 15.25 5.53
C ALA A 188 -11.72 14.17 6.15
N ALA A 189 -11.12 13.31 5.32
CA ALA A 189 -10.33 12.17 5.79
C ALA A 189 -9.03 12.61 6.49
N ARG A 190 -8.59 11.80 7.45
CA ARG A 190 -7.45 12.07 8.33
C ARG A 190 -6.49 10.90 8.38
N ALA A 191 -5.30 11.18 8.88
CA ALA A 191 -4.35 10.19 9.36
C ALA A 191 -3.94 10.55 10.80
N TRP A 192 -3.36 9.59 11.49
CA TRP A 192 -2.83 9.76 12.85
C TRP A 192 -1.47 9.09 12.98
N TRP A 193 -0.60 9.69 13.75
CA TRP A 193 0.49 8.98 14.40
C TRP A 193 -0.03 8.45 15.72
N VAL A 194 0.15 7.16 15.99
CA VAL A 194 -0.29 6.48 17.21
C VAL A 194 0.92 5.83 17.87
N GLU A 195 1.06 6.02 19.18
CA GLU A 195 2.15 5.43 19.97
C GLU A 195 1.65 5.06 21.37
N ALA A 196 2.32 4.10 22.03
CA ALA A 196 2.03 3.76 23.42
C ALA A 196 2.38 4.94 24.34
N ASP A 197 1.52 5.22 25.34
CA ASP A 197 1.72 6.32 26.30
C ASP A 197 2.65 5.97 27.47
N GLY A 198 3.08 4.70 27.55
CA GLY A 198 3.91 4.19 28.65
C GLY A 198 3.14 3.93 29.95
N ALA A 199 1.84 4.17 29.99
CA ALA A 199 0.96 3.94 31.15
C ALA A 199 -0.09 2.84 30.89
N GLY A 200 0.05 2.10 29.80
CA GLY A 200 -0.86 1.03 29.37
C GLY A 200 -1.99 1.50 28.46
N GLY A 201 -1.88 2.71 27.94
CA GLY A 201 -2.74 3.31 26.94
C GLY A 201 -1.96 3.74 25.68
N TYR A 202 -2.57 4.60 24.90
CA TYR A 202 -1.95 5.18 23.71
C TYR A 202 -2.10 6.71 23.68
N ALA A 203 -1.21 7.34 22.96
CA ALA A 203 -1.30 8.73 22.55
C ALA A 203 -1.42 8.80 21.02
N GLU A 204 -2.21 9.74 20.51
CA GLU A 204 -2.31 9.94 19.07
C GLU A 204 -2.20 11.41 18.68
N ARG A 205 -1.67 11.66 17.51
CA ARG A 205 -1.54 12.99 16.91
C ARG A 205 -2.14 12.97 15.52
N SER A 206 -3.18 13.78 15.31
CA SER A 206 -3.81 13.94 13.99
C SER A 206 -2.85 14.54 12.96
N ILE A 207 -2.92 14.04 11.75
CA ILE A 207 -2.25 14.53 10.56
C ILE A 207 -3.32 14.94 9.57
N VAL A 208 -3.30 16.20 9.14
CA VAL A 208 -4.22 16.72 8.12
C VAL A 208 -3.60 16.48 6.75
N PRO A 209 -4.16 15.59 5.92
CA PRO A 209 -3.64 15.36 4.58
C PRO A 209 -3.86 16.56 3.66
N ARG A 210 -2.93 16.78 2.73
CA ARG A 210 -3.13 17.70 1.62
C ARG A 210 -4.13 17.09 0.61
N VAL A 211 -5.19 17.82 0.31
CA VAL A 211 -6.19 17.37 -0.67
C VAL A 211 -5.56 17.41 -2.06
N LEU A 212 -5.61 16.28 -2.75
CA LEU A 212 -5.24 16.19 -4.16
C LEU A 212 -6.34 16.82 -5.00
N ALA A 213 -5.97 17.65 -5.98
CA ALA A 213 -6.90 18.12 -6.99
C ALA A 213 -7.45 16.90 -7.74
N ALA A 214 -8.77 16.85 -7.96
CA ALA A 214 -9.34 15.87 -8.89
C ALA A 214 -8.58 15.99 -10.21
N LEU A 215 -8.24 14.85 -10.82
CA LEU A 215 -7.76 14.87 -12.21
C LEU A 215 -8.81 15.63 -13.01
N ALA A 216 -8.42 16.75 -13.61
CA ALA A 216 -9.32 17.52 -14.44
C ALA A 216 -9.91 16.58 -15.49
N ASP A 217 -11.23 16.45 -15.49
CA ASP A 217 -11.95 15.73 -16.53
C ASP A 217 -11.80 16.57 -17.81
N ASP A 218 -10.78 16.28 -18.61
CA ASP A 218 -10.46 16.97 -19.87
C ASP A 218 -11.45 16.54 -20.96
N ARG A 219 -12.70 16.28 -20.55
CA ARG A 219 -13.84 16.07 -21.46
C ARG A 219 -14.70 17.33 -21.57
N THR A 220 -14.11 18.40 -22.06
CA THR A 220 -14.92 19.36 -22.80
C THR A 220 -15.27 18.75 -24.18
N PHE A 221 -16.33 17.98 -24.21
CA PHE A 221 -17.03 17.72 -25.45
C PHE A 221 -17.48 19.09 -26.03
N GLN A 222 -16.77 19.56 -27.04
CA GLN A 222 -17.34 20.53 -27.97
C GLN A 222 -18.33 19.76 -28.83
N GLY A 223 -19.63 20.12 -28.70
CA GLY A 223 -20.73 19.68 -29.55
C GLY A 223 -20.62 20.21 -30.99
#